data_faa2b612c01c95ec61b27dfc17cecf42
#
_entry.id   faa2b612c01c95ec61b27dfc17cecf42
#
_cell.length_a   1.000
_cell.length_b   1.000
_cell.length_c   1.000
_cell.angle_alpha   90.00
_cell.angle_beta   90.00
_cell.angle_gamma   90.00
#
_symmetry.space_group_name_H-M   'P 1'
#
loop_
_entity.id
_entity.type
_entity.pdbx_description
1 polymer ?
#
loop_
_entity_poly.entity_id
_entity_poly.type
_entity_poly.pdbx_seq_one_letter_code
_entity_poly.pdbx_strand_id
1 'polypeptide(L)' 'MRITQSTTVDEIAGRTIILKWPTQFGIKTMQLHVPNIRSESIWRIQCYAAIISSALEGRPGLTATIIE' A
#
# COMPACT_ATOMS: atom_id res chain seq x y z
N MET A 1 5.24 1.70 -9.58
CA MET A 1 6.37 1.19 -8.78
C MET A 1 5.86 0.15 -7.79
N ARG A 2 6.54 -0.95 -7.69
CA ARG A 2 6.17 -1.99 -6.73
C ARG A 2 6.62 -1.63 -5.32
N ILE A 3 5.71 -1.75 -4.37
CA ILE A 3 6.01 -1.46 -2.96
C ILE A 3 6.64 -2.69 -2.31
N THR A 4 7.67 -2.46 -1.52
CA THR A 4 8.33 -3.46 -0.69
C THR A 4 8.32 -2.98 0.77
N GLN A 5 8.84 -3.79 1.68
CA GLN A 5 8.95 -3.40 3.08
C GLN A 5 9.93 -2.25 3.31
N SER A 6 10.81 -1.97 2.35
CA SER A 6 11.75 -0.85 2.41
C SER A 6 11.22 0.44 1.78
N THR A 7 10.00 0.43 1.23
CA THR A 7 9.38 1.63 0.67
C THR A 7 9.08 2.63 1.79
N THR A 8 9.48 3.88 1.58
CA THR A 8 9.33 4.92 2.60
C THR A 8 7.95 5.56 2.57
N VAL A 9 7.58 6.23 3.66
CA VAL A 9 6.32 6.99 3.78
C VAL A 9 6.23 8.07 2.70
N ASP A 10 7.33 8.75 2.41
CA ASP A 10 7.36 9.83 1.41
C ASP A 10 7.03 9.33 0.01
N GLU A 11 7.39 8.09 -0.31
CA GLU A 11 7.12 7.50 -1.62
C GLU A 11 5.65 7.19 -1.85
N ILE A 12 4.89 6.93 -0.78
CA ILE A 12 3.48 6.56 -0.89
C ILE A 12 2.52 7.73 -0.62
N ALA A 13 3.00 8.81 -0.02
CA ALA A 13 2.16 9.96 0.34
C ALA A 13 1.48 10.58 -0.89
N GLY A 14 0.17 10.75 -0.82
CA GLY A 14 -0.62 11.32 -1.90
C GLY A 14 -0.79 10.40 -3.12
N ARG A 15 -0.39 9.14 -3.01
CA ARG A 15 -0.46 8.18 -4.12
C ARG A 15 -1.61 7.20 -3.95
N THR A 16 -2.05 6.64 -5.07
CA THR A 16 -3.00 5.53 -5.08
C THR A 16 -2.21 4.23 -5.20
N ILE A 17 -2.53 3.28 -4.33
CA ILE A 17 -1.85 2.00 -4.27
C ILE A 17 -2.85 0.90 -4.65
N ILE A 18 -2.45 0.00 -5.53
CA ILE A 18 -3.23 -1.18 -5.89
C ILE A 18 -2.63 -2.39 -5.18
N LEU A 19 -3.48 -3.07 -4.41
CA LEU A 19 -3.16 -4.33 -3.77
C LEU A 19 -3.81 -5.45 -4.58
N LYS A 20 -3.03 -6.47 -4.91
CA LYS A 20 -3.52 -7.67 -5.63
C LYS A 20 -3.04 -8.91 -4.90
N TRP A 21 -3.95 -9.87 -4.75
CA TRP A 21 -3.60 -11.15 -4.14
C TRP A 21 -4.43 -12.28 -4.75
N PRO A 22 -3.85 -13.50 -4.85
CA PRO A 22 -4.57 -14.65 -5.35
C PRO A 22 -5.54 -15.20 -4.30
N THR A 23 -6.70 -15.66 -4.75
CA THR A 23 -7.66 -16.38 -3.93
C THR A 23 -8.10 -17.63 -4.68
N GLN A 24 -8.82 -18.53 -4.00
CA GLN A 24 -9.38 -19.70 -4.65
C GLN A 24 -10.40 -19.38 -5.76
N PHE A 25 -10.92 -18.14 -5.76
CA PHE A 25 -11.88 -17.67 -6.76
C PHE A 25 -11.23 -16.74 -7.81
N GLY A 26 -9.91 -16.62 -7.82
CA GLY A 26 -9.18 -15.77 -8.73
C GLY A 26 -8.41 -14.67 -8.00
N ILE A 27 -7.95 -13.67 -8.75
CA ILE A 27 -7.18 -12.57 -8.21
C ILE A 27 -8.12 -11.47 -7.72
N LYS A 28 -7.99 -11.09 -6.45
CA LYS A 28 -8.69 -9.93 -5.89
C LYS A 28 -7.81 -8.69 -5.94
N THR A 29 -8.46 -7.55 -6.14
CA THR A 29 -7.80 -6.25 -6.25
C THR A 29 -8.47 -5.25 -5.31
N MET A 30 -7.67 -4.43 -4.64
CA MET A 30 -8.17 -3.34 -3.80
C MET A 30 -7.35 -2.09 -4.07
N GLN A 31 -8.03 -0.94 -4.14
CA GLN A 31 -7.35 0.35 -4.23
C GLN A 31 -7.31 1.01 -2.86
N LEU A 32 -6.17 1.62 -2.55
CA LEU A 32 -5.97 2.37 -1.33
C LEU A 32 -5.44 3.76 -1.68
N HIS A 33 -6.19 4.80 -1.29
CA HIS A 33 -5.78 6.18 -1.50
C HIS A 33 -5.05 6.69 -0.25
N VAL A 34 -3.76 6.96 -0.37
CA VAL A 34 -2.95 7.46 0.73
C VAL A 34 -3.03 8.99 0.77
N PRO A 35 -3.34 9.60 1.92
CA PRO A 35 -3.41 11.06 2.02
C PRO A 35 -2.07 11.72 1.72
N ASN A 36 -2.14 12.98 1.27
CA ASN A 36 -0.94 13.79 1.07
C ASN A 36 -0.44 14.31 2.41
N ILE A 37 0.88 14.40 2.59
CA ILE A 37 1.52 14.97 3.78
C ILE A 37 1.00 16.37 4.09
N ARG A 38 0.68 17.16 3.06
CA ARG A 38 0.20 18.54 3.23
C ARG A 38 -1.21 18.63 3.78
N SER A 39 -2.04 17.59 3.56
CA SER A 39 -3.45 17.59 3.99
C SER A 39 -3.69 16.73 5.22
N GLU A 40 -2.76 15.85 5.56
CA GLU A 40 -2.87 14.93 6.70
C GLU A 40 -1.57 14.90 7.49
N SER A 41 -1.67 14.51 8.76
CA SER A 41 -0.48 14.34 9.57
C SER A 41 0.36 13.17 9.08
N ILE A 42 1.66 13.27 9.24
CA ILE A 42 2.58 12.18 8.87
C ILE A 42 2.26 10.90 9.64
N TRP A 43 1.69 11.03 10.84
CA TRP A 43 1.26 9.89 11.64
C TRP A 43 0.24 9.02 10.90
N ARG A 44 -0.75 9.64 10.24
CA ARG A 44 -1.76 8.90 9.47
C ARG A 44 -1.13 8.18 8.28
N ILE A 45 -0.19 8.82 7.61
CA ILE A 45 0.51 8.22 6.47
C ILE A 45 1.35 7.04 6.93
N GLN A 46 1.97 7.14 8.10
CA GLN A 46 2.70 6.01 8.71
C GLN A 46 1.76 4.85 9.02
N CYS A 47 0.52 5.11 9.40
CA CYS A 47 -0.46 4.04 9.60
C CYS A 47 -0.76 3.29 8.30
N TYR A 48 -0.90 4.00 7.17
CA TYR A 48 -1.08 3.36 5.87
C TYR A 48 0.13 2.51 5.50
N ALA A 49 1.32 3.02 5.71
CA ALA A 49 2.55 2.27 5.46
C ALA A 49 2.62 0.99 6.30
N ALA A 50 2.24 1.07 7.57
CA ALA A 50 2.21 -0.09 8.46
C ALA A 50 1.18 -1.13 8.02
N ILE A 51 0.01 -0.70 7.57
CA ILE A 51 -1.03 -1.59 7.05
C ILE A 51 -0.52 -2.34 5.82
N ILE A 52 0.10 -1.63 4.89
CA ILE A 52 0.64 -2.22 3.66
C ILE A 52 1.75 -3.21 3.99
N SER A 53 2.68 -2.83 4.85
CA SER A 53 3.79 -3.68 5.27
C SER A 53 3.29 -4.97 5.94
N SER A 54 2.32 -4.84 6.83
CA SER A 54 1.70 -5.96 7.52
C SER A 54 1.01 -6.92 6.54
N ALA A 55 0.30 -6.37 5.55
CA ALA A 55 -0.36 -7.17 4.53
C ALA A 55 0.65 -7.93 3.66
N LEU A 56 1.76 -7.30 3.30
CA LEU A 56 2.83 -7.94 2.53
C LEU A 56 3.47 -9.10 3.28
N GLU A 57 3.65 -8.98 4.60
CA GLU A 57 4.19 -10.05 5.43
C GLU A 57 3.21 -11.20 5.61
N GLY A 58 1.93 -10.89 5.82
CA GLY A 58 0.94 -11.87 6.23
C GLY A 58 0.27 -12.63 5.08
N ARG A 59 0.44 -12.20 3.83
CA ARG A 59 -0.26 -12.80 2.68
C ARG A 59 0.71 -13.15 1.56
N PRO A 60 1.08 -14.44 1.43
CA PRO A 60 1.91 -14.89 0.31
C PRO A 60 1.24 -14.56 -1.03
N GLY A 61 2.00 -14.02 -1.96
CA GLY A 61 1.49 -13.66 -3.28
C GLY A 61 0.82 -12.29 -3.36
N LEU A 62 0.68 -11.57 -2.23
CA LEU A 62 0.19 -10.20 -2.27
C LEU A 62 1.23 -9.29 -2.91
N THR A 63 0.77 -8.43 -3.82
CA THR A 63 1.61 -7.37 -4.40
C THR A 63 0.95 -6.02 -4.16
N ALA A 64 1.77 -5.00 -3.96
CA ALA A 64 1.32 -3.61 -3.82
C ALA A 64 2.08 -2.76 -4.83
N THR A 65 1.34 -1.97 -5.61
CA THR A 65 1.91 -1.16 -6.69
C THR A 65 1.41 0.26 -6.59
N ILE A 66 2.31 1.23 -6.75
CA ILE A 66 1.94 2.64 -6.82
C ILE A 66 1.51 2.96 -8.25
N ILE A 67 0.33 3.57 -8.39
CA ILE A 67 -0.13 4.12 -9.66
C ILE A 67 0.39 5.55 -9.75
N GLU A 68 1.01 5.85 -10.85
CA GLU A 68 1.49 7.21 -11.13
C GLU A 68 0.50 8.00 -11.97
#